data_2cb97a4c6c79132abe15781b9c2728db
#
_entry.id   2cb97a4c6c79132abe15781b9c2728db
#
_cell.length_a   1.000
_cell.length_b   1.000
_cell.length_c   1.000
_cell.angle_alpha   90.00
_cell.angle_beta   90.00
_cell.angle_gamma   90.00
#
_symmetry.space_group_name_H-M   'P 1'
#
loop_
_entity.id
_entity.type
_entity.pdbx_description
1 polymer ?
#
loop_
_entity_poly.entity_id
_entity_poly.type
_entity_poly.pdbx_seq_one_letter_code
_entity_poly.pdbx_strand_id
1 'polypeptide(L)'
;SVNGANIVDKNGKVFKIKGMSTHGIMWEDFSDILTKDSLKVLRDDWKVNTIRIAMYTEEWGGYCTENGKYQAQAKQKVKTGVENAKSLGMYAIIDWHVLNDQNPNNHKNEAIKFFTEMAKTYKDYNNVIYEICNEPNGGVTWTGGIKSYCQSVVSTIRKYDSDAIIICGTGTWSQDIDQVLGNKLSDKNCVYALHFYANTHTDWLRNRLQNCYKKGLPVLVSEFGTCDASGNGGYNSTESTKWLKLLDSLKVGYINWSACGKSETASAFNSGTNLKAIKSGTSQLTASGKFIRDWYRNH
;
A
#
# COMPACT_ATOMS: atom_id res chain seq x y z
N SER A 1 -1.30 16.04 -3.87
CA SER A 1 -0.85 15.96 -5.28
C SER A 1 0.62 15.55 -5.37
N VAL A 2 1.09 15.33 -6.58
CA VAL A 2 2.48 14.99 -6.88
C VAL A 2 3.17 16.22 -7.46
N ASN A 3 4.36 16.54 -6.96
CA ASN A 3 5.20 17.59 -7.49
C ASN A 3 6.66 17.10 -7.56
N GLY A 4 7.22 17.00 -8.77
CA GLY A 4 8.52 16.36 -8.98
C GLY A 4 8.49 14.91 -8.51
N ALA A 5 9.43 14.54 -7.66
CA ALA A 5 9.56 13.18 -7.13
C ALA A 5 8.79 12.95 -5.82
N ASN A 6 8.07 13.95 -5.30
CA ASN A 6 7.45 13.87 -3.98
C ASN A 6 5.93 14.10 -4.03
N ILE A 7 5.25 13.54 -3.04
CA ILE A 7 3.87 13.90 -2.72
C ILE A 7 3.89 15.21 -1.92
N VAL A 8 2.99 16.12 -2.25
CA VAL A 8 2.87 17.41 -1.58
C VAL A 8 1.44 17.66 -1.11
N ASP A 9 1.30 18.46 -0.06
CA ASP A 9 0.02 18.92 0.44
C ASP A 9 -0.54 20.07 -0.45
N LYS A 10 -1.68 20.61 -0.05
CA LYS A 10 -2.34 21.73 -0.77
C LYS A 10 -1.52 23.01 -0.84
N ASN A 11 -0.53 23.17 0.02
CA ASN A 11 0.37 24.32 0.08
C ASN A 11 1.70 24.07 -0.66
N GLY A 12 1.85 22.92 -1.32
CA GLY A 12 3.08 22.52 -2.02
C GLY A 12 4.18 22.01 -1.09
N LYS A 13 3.91 21.84 0.20
CA LYS A 13 4.87 21.28 1.16
C LYS A 13 4.87 19.75 1.04
N VAL A 14 6.07 19.15 1.04
CA VAL A 14 6.20 17.69 0.99
C VAL A 14 5.45 17.05 2.15
N PHE A 15 4.57 16.11 1.80
CA PHE A 15 3.82 15.28 2.72
C PHE A 15 4.33 13.84 2.65
N LYS A 16 4.88 13.35 3.76
CA LYS A 16 5.37 11.98 3.83
C LYS A 16 4.28 11.06 4.36
N ILE A 17 3.81 10.14 3.53
CA ILE A 17 2.92 9.06 3.96
C ILE A 17 3.68 8.14 4.90
N LYS A 18 3.08 7.87 6.05
CA LYS A 18 3.59 6.96 7.07
C LYS A 18 2.45 6.05 7.48
N GLY A 19 2.44 4.83 6.93
CA GLY A 19 1.26 4.00 6.94
C GLY A 19 1.47 2.59 7.47
N MET A 20 0.33 1.97 7.76
CA MET A 20 0.21 0.53 8.00
C MET A 20 -0.74 -0.07 6.96
N SER A 21 -0.43 -1.27 6.46
CA SER A 21 -1.34 -2.05 5.64
C SER A 21 -2.14 -3.02 6.50
N THR A 22 -3.40 -3.25 6.15
CA THR A 22 -4.04 -4.50 6.58
C THR A 22 -3.31 -5.66 5.92
N HIS A 23 -3.49 -6.88 6.41
CA HIS A 23 -3.38 -8.09 5.59
C HIS A 23 -4.67 -8.22 4.74
N GLY A 24 -4.88 -9.34 4.05
CA GLY A 24 -6.10 -9.53 3.26
C GLY A 24 -7.37 -9.30 4.08
N ILE A 25 -8.18 -8.33 3.68
CA ILE A 25 -9.39 -7.93 4.44
C ILE A 25 -10.45 -9.04 4.53
N MET A 26 -10.39 -10.05 3.66
CA MET A 26 -11.27 -11.21 3.68
C MET A 26 -10.90 -12.22 4.78
N TRP A 27 -9.70 -12.15 5.32
CA TRP A 27 -9.21 -13.09 6.33
C TRP A 27 -9.32 -12.48 7.72
N GLU A 28 -10.56 -12.45 8.24
CA GLU A 28 -10.93 -11.73 9.47
C GLU A 28 -10.22 -12.24 10.71
N ASP A 29 -9.90 -13.53 10.77
CA ASP A 29 -9.28 -14.16 11.95
C ASP A 29 -7.97 -13.47 12.37
N PHE A 30 -7.24 -12.88 11.42
CA PHE A 30 -5.97 -12.23 11.71
C PHE A 30 -5.81 -10.84 11.09
N SER A 31 -6.84 -10.29 10.44
CA SER A 31 -6.72 -9.05 9.64
C SER A 31 -7.83 -8.00 9.90
N ASP A 32 -8.63 -8.15 10.94
CA ASP A 32 -9.79 -7.27 11.18
C ASP A 32 -9.43 -6.03 12.00
N ILE A 33 -8.62 -5.14 11.41
CA ILE A 33 -8.06 -3.93 12.05
C ILE A 33 -8.82 -2.64 11.75
N LEU A 34 -9.80 -2.65 10.83
CA LEU A 34 -10.39 -1.43 10.27
C LEU A 34 -11.44 -0.75 11.17
N THR A 35 -11.52 -1.10 12.44
CA THR A 35 -12.38 -0.40 13.40
C THR A 35 -11.85 0.99 13.71
N LYS A 36 -12.74 1.91 14.05
CA LYS A 36 -12.35 3.26 14.44
C LYS A 36 -11.43 3.27 15.66
N ASP A 37 -11.70 2.43 16.66
CA ASP A 37 -10.89 2.34 17.87
C ASP A 37 -9.45 1.90 17.57
N SER A 38 -9.27 0.87 16.75
CA SER A 38 -7.93 0.40 16.38
C SER A 38 -7.19 1.38 15.50
N LEU A 39 -7.85 1.99 14.51
CA LEU A 39 -7.24 3.03 13.67
C LEU A 39 -6.83 4.25 14.50
N LYS A 40 -7.62 4.59 15.52
CA LYS A 40 -7.29 5.68 16.46
C LYS A 40 -6.00 5.40 17.22
N VAL A 41 -5.78 4.17 17.68
CA VAL A 41 -4.52 3.77 18.33
C VAL A 41 -3.35 3.87 17.36
N LEU A 42 -3.49 3.40 16.12
CA LEU A 42 -2.44 3.54 15.10
C LEU A 42 -2.10 5.02 14.86
N ARG A 43 -3.09 5.89 14.76
CA ARG A 43 -2.89 7.32 14.58
C ARG A 43 -2.20 7.97 15.80
N ASP A 44 -2.74 7.75 16.99
CA ASP A 44 -2.34 8.49 18.19
C ASP A 44 -1.07 7.93 18.82
N ASP A 45 -0.95 6.60 18.90
CA ASP A 45 0.19 5.94 19.55
C ASP A 45 1.35 5.67 18.58
N TRP A 46 1.06 5.23 17.34
CA TRP A 46 2.11 4.93 16.35
C TRP A 46 2.46 6.12 15.45
N LYS A 47 1.64 7.18 15.45
CA LYS A 47 1.78 8.31 14.54
C LYS A 47 1.58 7.96 13.07
N VAL A 48 0.75 6.96 12.80
CA VAL A 48 0.33 6.55 11.45
C VAL A 48 -0.63 7.60 10.89
N ASN A 49 -0.43 7.99 9.62
CA ASN A 49 -1.32 8.94 8.94
C ASN A 49 -2.13 8.31 7.80
N THR A 50 -1.85 7.05 7.47
CA THR A 50 -2.48 6.37 6.32
C THR A 50 -2.70 4.90 6.63
N ILE A 51 -3.89 4.38 6.34
CA ILE A 51 -4.21 2.95 6.35
C ILE A 51 -4.31 2.44 4.90
N ARG A 52 -3.63 1.35 4.58
CA ARG A 52 -3.76 0.67 3.30
C ARG A 52 -4.70 -0.52 3.48
N ILE A 53 -5.70 -0.63 2.60
CA ILE A 53 -6.76 -1.64 2.67
C ILE A 53 -6.47 -2.68 1.58
N ALA A 54 -5.84 -3.79 1.95
CA ALA A 54 -5.40 -4.82 1.02
C ALA A 54 -6.58 -5.73 0.63
N MET A 55 -7.15 -5.48 -0.54
CA MET A 55 -8.24 -6.27 -1.10
C MET A 55 -7.69 -7.22 -2.18
N TYR A 56 -7.41 -8.45 -1.81
CA TYR A 56 -6.93 -9.48 -2.75
C TYR A 56 -7.97 -9.75 -3.85
N THR A 57 -7.47 -10.12 -5.01
CA THR A 57 -8.25 -10.34 -6.22
C THR A 57 -8.51 -11.81 -6.50
N GLU A 58 -7.47 -12.63 -6.60
CA GLU A 58 -7.55 -14.02 -7.07
C GLU A 58 -7.37 -15.06 -5.97
N GLU A 59 -6.79 -14.70 -4.83
CA GLU A 59 -6.63 -15.60 -3.70
C GLU A 59 -7.98 -16.04 -3.13
N TRP A 60 -7.99 -17.12 -2.36
CA TRP A 60 -9.22 -17.63 -1.75
C TRP A 60 -9.98 -16.52 -1.00
N GLY A 61 -11.24 -16.37 -1.29
CA GLY A 61 -12.09 -15.31 -0.74
C GLY A 61 -11.91 -13.95 -1.42
N GLY A 62 -11.09 -13.88 -2.47
CA GLY A 62 -10.78 -12.65 -3.19
C GLY A 62 -11.93 -12.10 -4.03
N TYR A 63 -11.80 -10.85 -4.43
CA TYR A 63 -12.81 -10.08 -5.13
C TYR A 63 -13.24 -10.72 -6.47
N CYS A 64 -12.30 -11.35 -7.19
CA CYS A 64 -12.52 -11.94 -8.51
C CYS A 64 -12.78 -13.45 -8.44
N THR A 65 -12.92 -14.03 -7.26
CA THR A 65 -13.15 -15.47 -7.09
C THR A 65 -14.63 -15.81 -7.03
N GLU A 66 -14.95 -17.08 -7.28
CA GLU A 66 -16.30 -17.64 -7.15
C GLU A 66 -17.40 -16.75 -7.76
N ASN A 67 -17.17 -16.30 -9.01
CA ASN A 67 -18.13 -15.44 -9.74
C ASN A 67 -18.56 -14.18 -8.99
N GLY A 68 -17.66 -13.61 -8.19
CA GLY A 68 -17.91 -12.37 -7.47
C GLY A 68 -18.66 -12.52 -6.15
N LYS A 69 -18.70 -13.72 -5.60
CA LYS A 69 -19.41 -14.02 -4.33
C LYS A 69 -19.04 -13.09 -3.18
N TYR A 70 -17.78 -12.67 -3.12
CA TYR A 70 -17.24 -11.88 -2.00
C TYR A 70 -17.21 -10.36 -2.25
N GLN A 71 -17.66 -9.90 -3.41
CA GLN A 71 -17.55 -8.49 -3.80
C GLN A 71 -18.29 -7.54 -2.86
N ALA A 72 -19.54 -7.85 -2.51
CA ALA A 72 -20.33 -6.99 -1.62
C ALA A 72 -19.68 -6.84 -0.24
N GLN A 73 -19.18 -7.93 0.33
CA GLN A 73 -18.50 -7.94 1.62
C GLN A 73 -17.18 -7.15 1.55
N ALA A 74 -16.40 -7.34 0.49
CA ALA A 74 -15.14 -6.61 0.29
C ALA A 74 -15.38 -5.10 0.19
N LYS A 75 -16.36 -4.67 -0.60
CA LYS A 75 -16.73 -3.26 -0.73
C LYS A 75 -17.21 -2.65 0.59
N GLN A 76 -17.93 -3.42 1.40
CA GLN A 76 -18.37 -2.96 2.72
C GLN A 76 -17.17 -2.75 3.67
N LYS A 77 -16.18 -3.62 3.63
CA LYS A 77 -14.94 -3.47 4.43
C LYS A 77 -14.11 -2.29 3.96
N VAL A 78 -13.99 -2.09 2.66
CA VAL A 78 -13.35 -0.90 2.09
C VAL A 78 -14.05 0.37 2.60
N LYS A 79 -15.37 0.41 2.52
CA LYS A 79 -16.17 1.54 3.03
C LYS A 79 -15.91 1.79 4.51
N THR A 80 -15.94 0.75 5.34
CA THR A 80 -15.65 0.86 6.78
C THR A 80 -14.28 1.48 7.02
N GLY A 81 -13.24 1.00 6.34
CA GLY A 81 -11.89 1.53 6.46
C GLY A 81 -11.78 2.99 6.01
N VAL A 82 -12.35 3.33 4.87
CA VAL A 82 -12.34 4.69 4.32
C VAL A 82 -13.06 5.67 5.26
N GLU A 83 -14.26 5.32 5.74
CA GLU A 83 -15.05 6.18 6.62
C GLU A 83 -14.40 6.36 7.99
N ASN A 84 -13.88 5.29 8.59
CA ASN A 84 -13.20 5.38 9.87
C ASN A 84 -11.91 6.21 9.76
N ALA A 85 -11.11 6.00 8.70
CA ALA A 85 -9.93 6.81 8.43
C ALA A 85 -10.29 8.29 8.26
N LYS A 86 -11.32 8.59 7.47
CA LYS A 86 -11.80 9.97 7.26
C LYS A 86 -12.18 10.64 8.58
N SER A 87 -12.93 9.96 9.42
CA SER A 87 -13.35 10.49 10.73
C SER A 87 -12.19 10.79 11.67
N LEU A 88 -11.04 10.16 11.44
CA LEU A 88 -9.81 10.32 12.23
C LEU A 88 -8.78 11.24 11.56
N GLY A 89 -9.10 11.85 10.43
CA GLY A 89 -8.17 12.69 9.68
C GLY A 89 -7.01 11.90 9.05
N MET A 90 -7.22 10.63 8.73
CA MET A 90 -6.24 9.75 8.10
C MET A 90 -6.57 9.52 6.63
N TYR A 91 -5.54 9.30 5.82
CA TYR A 91 -5.71 8.81 4.46
C TYR A 91 -6.02 7.31 4.46
N ALA A 92 -6.74 6.88 3.42
CA ALA A 92 -7.03 5.48 3.15
C ALA A 92 -6.60 5.15 1.72
N ILE A 93 -5.79 4.10 1.56
CA ILE A 93 -5.43 3.55 0.26
C ILE A 93 -6.34 2.37 -0.03
N ILE A 94 -7.09 2.45 -1.12
CA ILE A 94 -7.87 1.33 -1.64
C ILE A 94 -6.97 0.55 -2.59
N ASP A 95 -6.56 -0.65 -2.17
CA ASP A 95 -5.56 -1.46 -2.85
C ASP A 95 -6.20 -2.65 -3.55
N TRP A 96 -6.17 -2.63 -4.88
CA TRP A 96 -6.47 -3.75 -5.76
C TRP A 96 -5.26 -4.69 -5.73
N HIS A 97 -5.32 -5.69 -4.83
CA HIS A 97 -4.16 -6.45 -4.39
C HIS A 97 -3.85 -7.63 -5.31
N VAL A 98 -3.35 -7.30 -6.50
CA VAL A 98 -2.82 -8.28 -7.47
C VAL A 98 -1.64 -9.03 -6.86
N LEU A 99 -1.65 -10.35 -6.90
CA LEU A 99 -0.53 -11.20 -6.49
C LEU A 99 -0.51 -12.51 -7.29
N ASN A 100 -1.40 -13.48 -7.01
CA ASN A 100 -1.45 -14.75 -7.74
C ASN A 100 -1.96 -14.60 -9.18
N ASP A 101 -2.72 -13.57 -9.48
CA ASP A 101 -3.10 -13.20 -10.84
C ASP A 101 -1.91 -12.76 -11.70
N GLN A 102 -0.76 -12.47 -11.10
CA GLN A 102 0.51 -12.13 -11.76
C GLN A 102 0.41 -10.89 -12.67
N ASN A 103 -0.25 -11.05 -13.81
CA ASN A 103 -0.48 -9.96 -14.76
C ASN A 103 -1.79 -9.25 -14.41
N PRO A 104 -1.78 -7.95 -14.09
CA PRO A 104 -3.01 -7.23 -13.74
C PRO A 104 -4.05 -7.21 -14.87
N ASN A 105 -3.64 -7.43 -16.11
CA ASN A 105 -4.57 -7.54 -17.24
C ASN A 105 -5.49 -8.76 -17.17
N ASN A 106 -5.16 -9.77 -16.36
CA ASN A 106 -6.00 -10.97 -16.21
C ASN A 106 -7.37 -10.64 -15.61
N HIS A 107 -7.47 -9.61 -14.77
CA HIS A 107 -8.71 -9.12 -14.17
C HIS A 107 -8.96 -7.64 -14.51
N LYS A 108 -8.52 -7.19 -15.68
CA LYS A 108 -8.65 -5.79 -16.09
C LYS A 108 -10.11 -5.31 -16.13
N ASN A 109 -11.01 -6.13 -16.64
CA ASN A 109 -12.43 -5.75 -16.74
C ASN A 109 -13.07 -5.57 -15.36
N GLU A 110 -12.77 -6.47 -14.45
CA GLU A 110 -13.21 -6.38 -13.05
C GLU A 110 -12.61 -5.16 -12.36
N ALA A 111 -11.34 -4.87 -12.59
CA ALA A 111 -10.67 -3.68 -12.07
C ALA A 111 -11.33 -2.38 -12.57
N ILE A 112 -11.65 -2.31 -13.86
CA ILE A 112 -12.33 -1.14 -14.44
C ILE A 112 -13.71 -0.94 -13.80
N LYS A 113 -14.48 -2.00 -13.61
CA LYS A 113 -15.78 -1.93 -12.92
C LYS A 113 -15.62 -1.47 -11.48
N PHE A 114 -14.68 -2.06 -10.75
CA PHE A 114 -14.43 -1.73 -9.35
C PHE A 114 -14.01 -0.26 -9.19
N PHE A 115 -13.04 0.20 -9.95
CA PHE A 115 -12.55 1.58 -9.84
C PHE A 115 -13.54 2.61 -10.39
N THR A 116 -14.39 2.24 -11.34
CA THR A 116 -15.55 3.09 -11.73
C THR A 116 -16.44 3.34 -10.52
N GLU A 117 -16.79 2.29 -9.80
CA GLU A 117 -17.65 2.39 -8.60
C GLU A 117 -16.97 3.18 -7.48
N MET A 118 -15.68 2.87 -7.20
CA MET A 118 -14.92 3.56 -6.16
C MET A 118 -14.75 5.05 -6.45
N ALA A 119 -14.39 5.39 -7.68
CA ALA A 119 -14.20 6.79 -8.08
C ALA A 119 -15.51 7.58 -8.01
N LYS A 120 -16.63 6.98 -8.43
CA LYS A 120 -17.96 7.61 -8.27
C LYS A 120 -18.32 7.83 -6.80
N THR A 121 -18.04 6.84 -5.96
CA THR A 121 -18.41 6.86 -4.54
C THR A 121 -17.56 7.87 -3.76
N TYR A 122 -16.26 7.95 -4.05
CA TYR A 122 -15.30 8.71 -3.23
C TYR A 122 -14.75 9.98 -3.90
N LYS A 123 -15.28 10.40 -5.04
CA LYS A 123 -14.81 11.59 -5.78
C LYS A 123 -14.76 12.87 -4.94
N ASP A 124 -15.62 12.99 -3.95
CA ASP A 124 -15.67 14.17 -3.06
C ASP A 124 -14.93 13.94 -1.73
N TYR A 125 -14.25 12.80 -1.58
CA TYR A 125 -13.44 12.48 -0.41
C TYR A 125 -12.01 12.96 -0.63
N ASN A 126 -11.48 13.72 0.31
CA ASN A 126 -10.11 14.24 0.23
C ASN A 126 -9.07 13.33 0.90
N ASN A 127 -9.49 12.16 1.37
CA ASN A 127 -8.63 11.20 2.09
C ASN A 127 -8.41 9.88 1.36
N VAL A 128 -8.92 9.70 0.14
CA VAL A 128 -8.81 8.44 -0.61
C VAL A 128 -7.67 8.50 -1.63
N ILE A 129 -6.87 7.45 -1.65
CA ILE A 129 -5.81 7.19 -2.61
C ILE A 129 -6.10 5.82 -3.22
N TYR A 130 -5.91 5.68 -4.54
CA TYR A 130 -6.15 4.41 -5.23
C TYR A 130 -4.83 3.73 -5.55
N GLU A 131 -4.68 2.45 -5.17
CA GLU A 131 -3.59 1.59 -5.63
C GLU A 131 -4.18 0.55 -6.58
N ILE A 132 -3.77 0.62 -7.86
CA ILE A 132 -4.52 -0.06 -8.93
C ILE A 132 -3.95 -1.41 -9.34
N CYS A 133 -2.77 -1.78 -8.88
CA CYS A 133 -2.22 -3.13 -8.98
C CYS A 133 -1.04 -3.27 -8.00
N ASN A 134 -1.24 -4.04 -6.93
CA ASN A 134 -0.27 -4.23 -5.85
C ASN A 134 1.12 -4.71 -6.34
N GLU A 135 1.20 -5.94 -6.85
CA GLU A 135 2.48 -6.57 -7.22
C GLU A 135 2.39 -7.35 -8.53
N PRO A 136 2.41 -6.66 -9.68
CA PRO A 136 2.57 -7.36 -10.96
C PRO A 136 3.81 -8.24 -10.95
N ASN A 137 3.67 -9.48 -11.42
CA ASN A 137 4.76 -10.46 -11.39
C ASN A 137 4.59 -11.48 -12.52
N GLY A 138 5.32 -12.60 -12.51
CA GLY A 138 5.21 -13.61 -13.56
C GLY A 138 5.85 -13.18 -14.88
N GLY A 139 6.73 -12.17 -14.84
CA GLY A 139 7.47 -11.72 -16.01
C GLY A 139 6.80 -10.60 -16.82
N VAL A 140 5.61 -10.12 -16.41
CA VAL A 140 5.00 -8.94 -17.05
C VAL A 140 5.85 -7.70 -16.76
N THR A 141 6.16 -6.94 -17.81
CA THR A 141 6.99 -5.73 -17.71
C THR A 141 6.15 -4.46 -17.78
N TRP A 142 6.74 -3.33 -17.41
CA TRP A 142 6.07 -2.04 -17.49
C TRP A 142 5.57 -1.74 -18.90
N THR A 143 6.44 -1.77 -19.91
CA THR A 143 6.06 -1.51 -21.31
C THR A 143 5.36 -2.69 -21.98
N GLY A 144 5.51 -3.91 -21.43
CA GLY A 144 4.94 -5.15 -21.97
C GLY A 144 3.55 -5.50 -21.44
N GLY A 145 2.88 -4.60 -20.72
CA GLY A 145 1.52 -4.87 -20.25
C GLY A 145 1.05 -4.04 -19.06
N ILE A 146 1.93 -3.71 -18.10
CA ILE A 146 1.52 -2.99 -16.88
C ILE A 146 1.09 -1.56 -17.21
N LYS A 147 1.86 -0.85 -18.04
CA LYS A 147 1.56 0.54 -18.41
C LYS A 147 0.19 0.67 -19.08
N SER A 148 -0.13 -0.22 -20.03
CA SER A 148 -1.42 -0.18 -20.73
C SER A 148 -2.59 -0.45 -19.79
N TYR A 149 -2.43 -1.38 -18.84
CA TYR A 149 -3.41 -1.60 -17.76
C TYR A 149 -3.59 -0.33 -16.94
N CYS A 150 -2.50 0.25 -16.46
CA CYS A 150 -2.54 1.47 -15.65
C CYS A 150 -3.19 2.64 -16.41
N GLN A 151 -2.86 2.84 -17.68
CA GLN A 151 -3.49 3.87 -18.52
C GLN A 151 -5.02 3.72 -18.56
N SER A 152 -5.51 2.50 -18.72
CA SER A 152 -6.95 2.22 -18.79
C SER A 152 -7.64 2.49 -17.45
N VAL A 153 -7.06 2.05 -16.34
CA VAL A 153 -7.65 2.23 -15.01
C VAL A 153 -7.55 3.69 -14.57
N VAL A 154 -6.43 4.35 -14.78
CA VAL A 154 -6.27 5.80 -14.50
C VAL A 154 -7.31 6.61 -15.28
N SER A 155 -7.45 6.34 -16.56
CA SER A 155 -8.45 7.00 -17.41
C SER A 155 -9.87 6.80 -16.89
N THR A 156 -10.17 5.59 -16.39
CA THR A 156 -11.46 5.27 -15.77
C THR A 156 -11.70 6.10 -14.50
N ILE A 157 -10.72 6.14 -13.60
CA ILE A 157 -10.82 6.92 -12.36
C ILE A 157 -11.01 8.41 -12.66
N ARG A 158 -10.24 8.96 -13.62
CA ARG A 158 -10.25 10.39 -13.95
C ARG A 158 -11.57 10.89 -14.55
N LYS A 159 -12.43 10.00 -15.03
CA LYS A 159 -13.79 10.37 -15.44
C LYS A 159 -14.63 10.92 -14.29
N TYR A 160 -14.32 10.55 -13.04
CA TYR A 160 -15.12 10.87 -11.86
C TYR A 160 -14.32 11.60 -10.77
N ASP A 161 -13.07 11.27 -10.61
CA ASP A 161 -12.17 11.80 -9.60
C ASP A 161 -10.91 12.37 -10.29
N SER A 162 -10.87 13.68 -10.41
CA SER A 162 -9.87 14.38 -11.22
C SER A 162 -8.51 14.56 -10.52
N ASP A 163 -8.45 14.44 -9.20
CA ASP A 163 -7.28 14.88 -8.41
C ASP A 163 -6.74 13.86 -7.40
N ALA A 164 -7.39 12.71 -7.23
CA ALA A 164 -6.85 11.67 -6.35
C ALA A 164 -5.47 11.20 -6.80
N ILE A 165 -4.59 10.93 -5.84
CA ILE A 165 -3.32 10.25 -6.13
C ILE A 165 -3.62 8.79 -6.49
N ILE A 166 -2.97 8.31 -7.55
CA ILE A 166 -3.07 6.93 -8.01
C ILE A 166 -1.69 6.28 -7.93
N ILE A 167 -1.62 5.13 -7.27
CA ILE A 167 -0.41 4.32 -7.12
C ILE A 167 -0.44 3.23 -8.18
N CYS A 168 0.59 3.19 -9.01
CA CYS A 168 0.75 2.19 -10.07
C CYS A 168 1.83 1.19 -9.66
N GLY A 169 1.47 -0.09 -9.56
CA GLY A 169 2.42 -1.18 -9.34
C GLY A 169 3.39 -1.32 -10.52
N THR A 170 4.55 -1.90 -10.26
CA THR A 170 5.61 -2.11 -11.24
C THR A 170 5.97 -3.59 -11.32
N GLY A 171 6.80 -4.00 -12.28
CA GLY A 171 7.15 -5.40 -12.49
C GLY A 171 7.96 -6.01 -11.36
N THR A 172 8.08 -7.33 -11.36
CA THR A 172 8.82 -8.12 -10.38
C THR A 172 8.41 -7.76 -8.95
N TRP A 173 7.12 -7.94 -8.64
CA TRP A 173 6.54 -7.62 -7.32
C TRP A 173 6.82 -6.18 -6.89
N SER A 174 6.60 -5.22 -7.81
CA SER A 174 6.82 -3.78 -7.59
C SER A 174 8.27 -3.41 -7.21
N GLN A 175 9.23 -4.05 -7.86
CA GLN A 175 10.68 -3.74 -7.71
C GLN A 175 11.25 -2.99 -8.91
N ASP A 176 10.66 -3.14 -10.11
CA ASP A 176 11.24 -2.66 -11.37
C ASP A 176 10.83 -1.22 -11.69
N ILE A 177 10.99 -0.31 -10.75
CA ILE A 177 10.64 1.11 -10.94
C ILE A 177 11.49 1.79 -12.02
N ASP A 178 12.70 1.28 -12.28
CA ASP A 178 13.59 1.79 -13.31
C ASP A 178 13.01 1.64 -14.73
N GLN A 179 12.16 0.64 -14.96
CA GLN A 179 11.46 0.48 -16.25
C GLN A 179 10.48 1.62 -16.55
N VAL A 180 10.06 2.35 -15.53
CA VAL A 180 9.15 3.50 -15.70
C VAL A 180 9.88 4.75 -16.20
N LEU A 181 11.19 4.84 -16.00
CA LEU A 181 12.00 5.97 -16.45
C LEU A 181 11.88 6.12 -17.99
N GLY A 182 11.53 7.34 -18.43
CA GLY A 182 11.26 7.61 -19.85
C GLY A 182 9.92 7.09 -20.35
N ASN A 183 9.17 6.35 -19.53
CA ASN A 183 7.91 5.70 -19.90
C ASN A 183 6.78 5.95 -18.89
N LYS A 184 6.83 7.08 -18.17
CA LYS A 184 5.77 7.44 -17.22
C LYS A 184 4.41 7.56 -17.90
N LEU A 185 3.35 7.44 -17.11
CA LEU A 185 2.02 7.82 -17.55
C LEU A 185 1.97 9.34 -17.82
N SER A 186 1.08 9.76 -18.69
CA SER A 186 0.84 11.19 -18.94
C SER A 186 0.17 11.90 -17.77
N ASP A 187 -0.61 11.17 -16.96
CA ASP A 187 -1.22 11.70 -15.74
C ASP A 187 -0.13 12.05 -14.72
N LYS A 188 -0.12 13.29 -14.27
CA LYS A 188 0.92 13.83 -13.40
C LYS A 188 0.68 13.54 -11.92
N ASN A 189 -0.50 13.02 -11.57
CA ASN A 189 -0.84 12.71 -10.18
C ASN A 189 -0.79 11.21 -9.87
N CYS A 190 0.07 10.50 -10.59
CA CYS A 190 0.41 9.10 -10.36
C CYS A 190 1.76 9.00 -9.66
N VAL A 191 1.88 8.03 -8.75
CA VAL A 191 3.13 7.57 -8.14
C VAL A 191 3.34 6.11 -8.47
N TYR A 192 4.60 5.68 -8.44
CA TYR A 192 4.99 4.33 -8.84
C TYR A 192 5.45 3.55 -7.62
N ALA A 193 4.88 2.37 -7.44
CA ALA A 193 5.11 1.56 -6.25
C ALA A 193 6.49 0.89 -6.28
N LEU A 194 7.19 0.99 -5.17
CA LEU A 194 8.34 0.16 -4.84
C LEU A 194 7.99 -0.64 -3.58
N HIS A 195 8.19 -1.97 -3.63
CA HIS A 195 8.04 -2.83 -2.48
C HIS A 195 9.40 -3.43 -2.11
N PHE A 196 9.67 -3.54 -0.82
CA PHE A 196 10.86 -4.25 -0.33
C PHE A 196 10.56 -5.05 0.94
N TYR A 197 11.34 -6.10 1.12
CA TYR A 197 11.45 -6.84 2.37
C TYR A 197 12.91 -6.84 2.78
N ALA A 198 13.20 -6.26 3.94
CA ALA A 198 14.55 -5.80 4.28
C ALA A 198 15.61 -6.90 4.29
N ASN A 199 15.24 -8.14 4.64
CA ASN A 199 16.20 -9.25 4.65
C ASN A 199 16.47 -9.84 3.27
N THR A 200 15.66 -9.53 2.26
CA THR A 200 15.83 -10.00 0.88
C THR A 200 16.34 -8.89 -0.05
N HIS A 201 15.81 -7.68 0.09
CA HIS A 201 16.09 -6.56 -0.80
C HIS A 201 16.98 -5.55 -0.06
N THR A 202 18.23 -5.44 -0.51
CA THR A 202 19.28 -4.69 0.18
C THR A 202 19.83 -3.54 -0.67
N ASP A 203 21.13 -3.28 -0.66
CA ASP A 203 21.73 -2.13 -1.32
C ASP A 203 21.39 -2.01 -2.81
N TRP A 204 21.26 -3.12 -3.52
CA TRP A 204 20.96 -3.11 -4.95
C TRP A 204 19.62 -2.43 -5.25
N LEU A 205 18.59 -2.66 -4.41
CA LEU A 205 17.28 -2.03 -4.60
C LEU A 205 17.25 -0.60 -4.04
N ARG A 206 17.94 -0.33 -2.93
CA ARG A 206 18.13 1.04 -2.44
C ARG A 206 18.83 1.92 -3.48
N ASN A 207 19.85 1.40 -4.14
CA ASN A 207 20.55 2.13 -5.20
C ASN A 207 19.64 2.41 -6.41
N ARG A 208 18.80 1.46 -6.78
CA ARG A 208 17.77 1.65 -7.82
C ARG A 208 16.82 2.79 -7.44
N LEU A 209 16.32 2.78 -6.21
CA LEU A 209 15.45 3.85 -5.72
C LEU A 209 16.13 5.22 -5.79
N GLN A 210 17.35 5.32 -5.27
CA GLN A 210 18.10 6.59 -5.28
C GLN A 210 18.29 7.12 -6.71
N ASN A 211 18.66 6.25 -7.64
CA ASN A 211 18.85 6.62 -9.04
C ASN A 211 17.55 7.11 -9.67
N CYS A 212 16.45 6.41 -9.45
CA CYS A 212 15.14 6.79 -10.00
C CYS A 212 14.64 8.10 -9.38
N TYR A 213 14.81 8.27 -8.08
CA TYR A 213 14.44 9.51 -7.38
C TYR A 213 15.20 10.72 -7.92
N LYS A 214 16.53 10.59 -8.09
CA LYS A 214 17.38 11.65 -8.67
C LYS A 214 16.93 12.05 -10.09
N LYS A 215 16.36 11.13 -10.83
CA LYS A 215 15.81 11.37 -12.17
C LYS A 215 14.37 11.90 -12.14
N GLY A 216 13.83 12.21 -10.97
CA GLY A 216 12.52 12.83 -10.79
C GLY A 216 11.34 11.86 -10.84
N LEU A 217 11.56 10.55 -10.63
CA LEU A 217 10.48 9.58 -10.57
C LEU A 217 9.76 9.69 -9.22
N PRO A 218 8.45 9.95 -9.18
CA PRO A 218 7.69 9.92 -7.94
C PRO A 218 7.41 8.48 -7.51
N VAL A 219 8.03 8.06 -6.42
CA VAL A 219 7.93 6.70 -5.86
C VAL A 219 7.24 6.75 -4.51
N LEU A 220 6.39 5.75 -4.25
CA LEU A 220 5.84 5.46 -2.93
C LEU A 220 6.18 4.01 -2.58
N VAL A 221 6.70 3.77 -1.40
CA VAL A 221 6.85 2.42 -0.86
C VAL A 221 5.51 2.02 -0.25
N SER A 222 4.60 1.55 -1.09
CA SER A 222 3.23 1.20 -0.67
C SER A 222 3.16 -0.11 0.11
N GLU A 223 4.24 -0.88 0.11
CA GLU A 223 4.39 -2.06 0.95
C GLU A 223 5.86 -2.32 1.29
N PHE A 224 6.16 -2.54 2.56
CA PHE A 224 7.46 -3.07 2.96
C PHE A 224 7.37 -3.94 4.20
N GLY A 225 8.32 -4.87 4.33
CA GLY A 225 8.47 -5.72 5.50
C GLY A 225 9.86 -5.66 6.11
N THR A 226 9.96 -6.04 7.38
CA THR A 226 11.22 -6.05 8.15
C THR A 226 11.98 -7.39 8.05
N CYS A 227 11.54 -8.30 7.22
CA CYS A 227 11.93 -9.70 7.19
C CYS A 227 12.17 -10.22 5.76
N ASP A 228 12.17 -11.53 5.57
CA ASP A 228 12.24 -12.15 4.24
C ASP A 228 11.02 -11.80 3.37
N ALA A 229 11.20 -11.84 2.06
CA ALA A 229 10.14 -11.54 1.08
C ALA A 229 8.93 -12.48 1.16
N SER A 230 9.09 -13.64 1.77
CA SER A 230 7.96 -14.54 2.06
C SER A 230 6.98 -13.96 3.10
N GLY A 231 7.40 -12.96 3.85
CA GLY A 231 6.67 -12.45 5.03
C GLY A 231 6.99 -13.20 6.31
N ASN A 232 7.76 -14.28 6.24
CA ASN A 232 8.09 -15.11 7.40
C ASN A 232 9.58 -15.45 7.47
N GLY A 233 10.15 -15.36 8.67
CA GLY A 233 11.58 -15.57 8.90
C GLY A 233 12.44 -14.35 8.59
N GLY A 234 13.69 -14.36 9.05
CA GLY A 234 14.69 -13.37 8.67
C GLY A 234 14.44 -11.94 9.17
N TYR A 235 13.82 -11.76 10.32
CA TYR A 235 13.68 -10.41 10.90
C TYR A 235 15.03 -9.69 10.92
N ASN A 236 15.11 -8.50 10.32
CA ASN A 236 16.34 -7.76 10.11
C ASN A 236 16.15 -6.27 10.41
N SER A 237 16.39 -5.89 11.66
CA SER A 237 16.28 -4.50 12.09
C SER A 237 17.37 -3.61 11.48
N THR A 238 18.56 -4.15 11.24
CA THR A 238 19.69 -3.41 10.65
C THR A 238 19.38 -2.97 9.22
N GLU A 239 18.94 -3.89 8.37
CA GLU A 239 18.57 -3.56 6.99
C GLU A 239 17.30 -2.72 6.92
N SER A 240 16.34 -2.96 7.80
CA SER A 240 15.14 -2.12 7.92
C SER A 240 15.50 -0.68 8.27
N THR A 241 16.44 -0.47 9.17
CA THR A 241 16.94 0.87 9.55
C THR A 241 17.60 1.57 8.38
N LYS A 242 18.43 0.87 7.59
CA LYS A 242 19.06 1.44 6.38
C LYS A 242 18.01 1.93 5.39
N TRP A 243 16.98 1.11 5.15
CA TRP A 243 15.88 1.47 4.27
C TRP A 243 15.13 2.72 4.76
N LEU A 244 14.69 2.72 6.02
CA LEU A 244 13.87 3.81 6.55
C LEU A 244 14.65 5.12 6.65
N LYS A 245 15.95 5.08 6.98
CA LYS A 245 16.81 6.26 6.92
C LYS A 245 16.91 6.84 5.52
N LEU A 246 17.08 5.99 4.50
CA LEU A 246 17.08 6.44 3.10
C LEU A 246 15.74 7.10 2.73
N LEU A 247 14.63 6.44 3.01
CA LEU A 247 13.30 6.93 2.68
C LEU A 247 13.01 8.27 3.37
N ASP A 248 13.39 8.41 4.64
CA ASP A 248 13.25 9.67 5.37
C ASP A 248 14.11 10.78 4.76
N SER A 249 15.34 10.48 4.35
CA SER A 249 16.22 11.46 3.70
C SER A 249 15.68 11.97 2.37
N LEU A 250 14.99 11.09 1.61
CA LEU A 250 14.36 11.42 0.33
C LEU A 250 12.92 11.97 0.52
N LYS A 251 12.40 11.91 1.73
CA LYS A 251 10.99 12.23 2.04
C LYS A 251 10.01 11.40 1.22
N VAL A 252 10.37 10.16 0.92
CA VAL A 252 9.52 9.17 0.28
C VAL A 252 8.69 8.48 1.34
N GLY A 253 7.38 8.40 1.13
CA GLY A 253 6.45 7.74 2.04
C GLY A 253 6.60 6.21 2.02
N TYR A 254 6.17 5.58 3.11
CA TYR A 254 6.24 4.14 3.27
C TYR A 254 5.09 3.58 4.10
N ILE A 255 4.70 2.33 3.79
CA ILE A 255 3.58 1.63 4.42
C ILE A 255 4.05 0.23 4.79
N ASN A 256 3.99 -0.10 6.08
CA ASN A 256 4.45 -1.40 6.57
C ASN A 256 3.41 -2.51 6.34
N TRP A 257 3.86 -3.65 5.91
CA TRP A 257 3.13 -4.92 5.88
C TRP A 257 3.48 -5.71 7.15
N SER A 258 2.56 -5.99 8.08
CA SER A 258 1.20 -5.49 8.10
C SER A 258 0.63 -5.43 9.53
N ALA A 259 -0.42 -4.65 9.71
CA ALA A 259 -1.17 -4.55 10.97
C ALA A 259 -2.12 -5.77 11.11
N CYS A 260 -1.57 -6.93 11.33
CA CYS A 260 -2.31 -8.20 11.47
C CYS A 260 -1.73 -9.07 12.57
N GLY A 261 -2.46 -10.13 12.92
CA GLY A 261 -2.07 -11.14 13.91
C GLY A 261 -1.82 -12.52 13.30
N LYS A 262 -1.51 -12.60 12.00
CA LYS A 262 -1.10 -13.85 11.38
C LYS A 262 0.20 -14.36 12.01
N SER A 263 0.33 -15.67 12.20
CA SER A 263 1.54 -16.26 12.78
C SER A 263 2.69 -16.25 11.76
N GLU A 264 3.27 -15.09 11.55
CA GLU A 264 4.45 -14.87 10.68
C GLU A 264 5.23 -13.63 11.13
N THR A 265 6.49 -13.56 10.70
CA THR A 265 7.44 -12.52 11.16
C THR A 265 7.00 -11.09 10.77
N ALA A 266 6.39 -10.91 9.61
CA ALA A 266 5.94 -9.60 9.14
C ALA A 266 4.76 -9.03 9.94
N SER A 267 4.01 -9.86 10.66
CA SER A 267 2.88 -9.40 11.47
C SER A 267 3.32 -8.45 12.56
N ALA A 268 2.65 -7.31 12.68
CA ALA A 268 2.94 -6.35 13.74
C ALA A 268 2.39 -6.78 15.10
N PHE A 269 1.33 -7.58 15.12
CA PHE A 269 0.67 -8.03 16.35
C PHE A 269 0.88 -9.52 16.59
N ASN A 270 0.98 -9.89 17.87
CA ASN A 270 1.02 -11.29 18.27
C ASN A 270 -0.27 -12.01 17.83
N SER A 271 -0.13 -13.28 17.47
CA SER A 271 -1.28 -14.13 17.15
C SER A 271 -2.29 -14.15 18.29
N GLY A 272 -3.57 -14.09 17.96
CA GLY A 272 -4.66 -14.05 18.94
C GLY A 272 -4.97 -12.66 19.52
N THR A 273 -4.24 -11.62 19.12
CA THR A 273 -4.59 -10.24 19.48
C THR A 273 -5.96 -9.86 18.93
N ASN A 274 -6.81 -9.26 19.76
CA ASN A 274 -8.08 -8.68 19.29
C ASN A 274 -7.82 -7.42 18.48
N LEU A 275 -7.81 -7.55 17.15
CA LEU A 275 -7.50 -6.44 16.24
C LEU A 275 -8.62 -5.41 16.15
N LYS A 276 -9.82 -5.73 16.58
CA LYS A 276 -10.93 -4.75 16.63
C LYS A 276 -10.75 -3.70 17.71
N ALA A 277 -9.91 -3.99 18.71
CA ALA A 277 -9.66 -3.12 19.87
C ALA A 277 -8.22 -3.27 20.36
N ILE A 278 -7.25 -2.87 19.52
CA ILE A 278 -5.83 -2.91 19.90
C ILE A 278 -5.53 -1.92 21.01
N LYS A 279 -4.48 -2.21 21.78
CA LYS A 279 -4.05 -1.37 22.90
C LYS A 279 -2.83 -0.54 22.49
N SER A 280 -2.72 0.65 23.06
CA SER A 280 -1.49 1.45 23.01
C SER A 280 -0.35 0.71 23.72
N GLY A 281 0.89 1.05 23.37
CA GLY A 281 2.09 0.43 23.93
C GLY A 281 2.51 -0.82 23.17
N THR A 282 3.34 -1.66 23.80
CA THR A 282 4.06 -2.73 23.11
C THR A 282 3.62 -4.15 23.50
N SER A 283 2.68 -4.28 24.45
CA SER A 283 2.32 -5.59 25.02
C SER A 283 1.73 -6.60 24.02
N GLN A 284 1.14 -6.11 22.93
CA GLN A 284 0.53 -6.95 21.89
C GLN A 284 1.41 -7.13 20.67
N LEU A 285 2.63 -6.58 20.66
CA LEU A 285 3.44 -6.44 19.47
C LEU A 285 4.49 -7.56 19.34
N THR A 286 4.71 -7.98 18.09
CA THR A 286 5.86 -8.79 17.68
C THR A 286 7.14 -7.93 17.67
N ALA A 287 8.29 -8.56 17.39
CA ALA A 287 9.53 -7.82 17.16
C ALA A 287 9.39 -6.80 16.02
N SER A 288 8.77 -7.19 14.92
CA SER A 288 8.49 -6.28 13.80
C SER A 288 7.59 -5.12 14.22
N GLY A 289 6.49 -5.40 14.91
CA GLY A 289 5.57 -4.37 15.38
C GLY A 289 6.23 -3.37 16.33
N LYS A 290 7.07 -3.85 17.25
CA LYS A 290 7.83 -2.98 18.16
C LYS A 290 8.80 -2.07 17.41
N PHE A 291 9.53 -2.61 16.43
CA PHE A 291 10.44 -1.85 15.59
C PHE A 291 9.71 -0.75 14.82
N ILE A 292 8.62 -1.09 14.15
CA ILE A 292 7.84 -0.14 13.34
C ILE A 292 7.22 0.96 14.20
N ARG A 293 6.58 0.59 15.31
CA ARG A 293 6.00 1.56 16.25
C ARG A 293 7.06 2.54 16.74
N ASP A 294 8.21 2.05 17.16
CA ASP A 294 9.31 2.89 17.65
C ASP A 294 9.81 3.83 16.55
N TRP A 295 10.05 3.32 15.34
CA TRP A 295 10.48 4.15 14.22
C TRP A 295 9.47 5.25 13.90
N TYR A 296 8.19 4.89 13.79
CA TYR A 296 7.12 5.82 13.42
C TYR A 296 6.90 6.92 14.45
N ARG A 297 7.07 6.60 15.72
CA ARG A 297 6.95 7.59 16.82
C ARG A 297 8.08 8.61 16.81
N ASN A 298 9.26 8.25 16.34
CA ASN A 298 10.48 9.06 16.43
C ASN A 298 10.87 9.72 15.10
N HIS A 299 10.19 9.46 14.03
CA HIS A 299 10.47 9.98 12.70
C HIS A 299 9.18 10.40 11.99
#